data_5ea13773df10b0963552cca8b6ee7a83
#
_entry.id   5ea13773df10b0963552cca8b6ee7a83
#
_cell.length_a   1.000
_cell.length_b   1.000
_cell.length_c   1.000
_cell.angle_alpha   90.00
_cell.angle_beta   90.00
_cell.angle_gamma   90.00
#
_symmetry.space_group_name_H-M   'P 1'
#
loop_
_entity.id
_entity.type
_entity.pdbx_description
1 polymer ?
#
loop_
_entity_poly.entity_id
_entity_poly.type
_entity_poly.pdbx_seq_one_letter_code
_entity_poly.pdbx_strand_id
1 'polypeptide(L)'
;MNKLIIALILLFFSLSQSIRGQEDNIKVSLMTCAPGTEIYALFGHTALRYEDTARGEDWVFNYGMFSFNTPRFIYRFVKGETDYELGVTRYPYFEGSYAMRGSSVYQQTLNLTISEKQKLRRLLEENYLPKNRVYRYNFFYDNCTTRARDIIEKCIEGKVVYSEGKERLSFRDIVHQYTKGHEWDELGIDMCLGSEADKPIDTRKQMFAPFYMLEAAKKATIVVGDSVRPLILHEKKVVDVEPEDVR
;
A
#
# COMPACT_ATOMS: atom_id res chain seq x y z
N MET A 1 -11.54 22.82 57.74
CA MET A 1 -11.48 22.03 56.48
C MET A 1 -10.35 21.04 56.64
N ASN A 2 -10.65 19.75 56.72
CA ASN A 2 -9.67 18.71 57.11
C ASN A 2 -8.54 18.57 56.09
N LYS A 3 -7.29 18.60 56.59
CA LYS A 3 -6.08 18.38 55.75
C LYS A 3 -6.15 17.12 54.88
N LEU A 4 -6.94 16.12 55.33
CA LEU A 4 -7.20 14.89 54.59
C LEU A 4 -8.05 15.12 53.33
N ILE A 5 -9.05 16.04 53.40
CA ILE A 5 -9.90 16.39 52.24
C ILE A 5 -9.08 17.15 51.18
N ILE A 6 -8.19 18.04 51.61
CA ILE A 6 -7.31 18.79 50.70
C ILE A 6 -6.32 17.82 50.02
N ALA A 7 -5.78 16.85 50.76
CA ALA A 7 -4.89 15.83 50.19
C ALA A 7 -5.59 14.93 49.16
N LEU A 8 -6.85 14.54 49.45
CA LEU A 8 -7.69 13.75 48.49
C LEU A 8 -8.05 14.55 47.23
N ILE A 9 -8.36 15.84 47.35
CA ILE A 9 -8.64 16.72 46.22
C ILE A 9 -7.39 16.90 45.35
N LEU A 10 -6.21 17.10 45.98
CA LEU A 10 -4.95 17.21 45.24
C LEU A 10 -4.54 15.89 44.57
N LEU A 11 -4.84 14.75 45.21
CA LEU A 11 -4.61 13.43 44.60
C LEU A 11 -5.55 13.18 43.39
N PHE A 12 -6.80 13.60 43.46
CA PHE A 12 -7.76 13.52 42.36
C PHE A 12 -7.36 14.48 41.22
N PHE A 13 -6.83 15.66 41.51
CA PHE A 13 -6.35 16.58 40.49
C PHE A 13 -5.07 16.10 39.81
N SER A 14 -4.18 15.39 40.52
CA SER A 14 -2.98 14.79 39.93
C SER A 14 -3.27 13.56 39.07
N LEU A 15 -4.32 12.79 39.38
CA LEU A 15 -4.80 11.67 38.57
C LEU A 15 -5.54 12.10 37.29
N SER A 16 -6.16 13.30 37.31
CA SER A 16 -6.87 13.81 36.12
C SER A 16 -5.95 14.44 35.06
N GLN A 17 -4.68 14.68 35.35
CA GLN A 17 -3.71 15.20 34.37
C GLN A 17 -3.06 14.11 33.48
N SER A 18 -3.32 12.83 33.75
CA SER A 18 -2.74 11.71 32.97
C SER A 18 -3.57 11.26 31.77
N ILE A 19 -4.70 11.90 31.48
CA ILE A 19 -5.46 11.66 30.25
C ILE A 19 -5.31 12.88 29.32
N ARG A 20 -4.08 13.29 29.07
CA ARG A 20 -3.80 13.96 27.79
C ARG A 20 -3.94 12.87 26.73
N GLY A 21 -5.01 12.90 25.97
CA GLY A 21 -5.16 12.06 24.79
C GLY A 21 -3.86 12.20 23.99
N GLN A 22 -3.19 11.10 23.74
CA GLN A 22 -1.98 11.10 22.91
C GLN A 22 -2.39 11.73 21.58
N GLU A 23 -1.86 12.91 21.25
CA GLU A 23 -2.15 13.56 19.98
C GLU A 23 -1.74 12.61 18.87
N ASP A 24 -2.68 12.34 17.97
CA ASP A 24 -2.46 11.44 16.84
C ASP A 24 -1.71 12.17 15.72
N ASN A 25 -0.40 12.32 15.91
CA ASN A 25 0.49 12.97 14.96
C ASN A 25 0.92 12.06 13.80
N ILE A 26 0.41 10.81 13.80
CA ILE A 26 0.79 9.81 12.82
C ILE A 26 -0.32 9.68 11.77
N LYS A 27 0.06 9.76 10.50
CA LYS A 27 -0.80 9.47 9.37
C LYS A 27 -0.19 8.35 8.52
N VAL A 28 -0.99 7.36 8.18
CA VAL A 28 -0.60 6.28 7.28
C VAL A 28 -1.49 6.32 6.06
N SER A 29 -0.89 6.20 4.88
CA SER A 29 -1.63 6.25 3.63
C SER A 29 -1.18 5.17 2.65
N LEU A 30 -2.16 4.58 1.97
CA LEU A 30 -1.95 3.78 0.78
C LEU A 30 -1.76 4.74 -0.41
N MET A 31 -0.67 4.56 -1.14
CA MET A 31 -0.32 5.36 -2.31
C MET A 31 -0.52 4.50 -3.55
N THR A 32 -1.33 4.95 -4.51
CA THR A 32 -1.53 4.29 -5.79
C THR A 32 -1.06 5.20 -6.91
N CYS A 33 -0.07 4.75 -7.66
CA CYS A 33 0.52 5.49 -8.76
C CYS A 33 -0.07 5.00 -10.08
N ALA A 34 -0.44 5.94 -10.95
CA ALA A 34 -0.99 5.63 -12.25
C ALA A 34 0.01 4.86 -13.12
N PRO A 35 -0.50 4.07 -14.10
CA PRO A 35 0.33 3.44 -15.13
C PRO A 35 1.26 4.44 -15.81
N GLY A 36 2.41 3.95 -16.24
CA GLY A 36 3.36 4.65 -17.11
C GLY A 36 3.43 3.98 -18.47
N THR A 37 4.29 4.49 -19.34
CA THR A 37 4.46 3.99 -20.72
C THR A 37 5.42 2.80 -20.83
N GLU A 38 6.28 2.64 -19.82
CA GLU A 38 7.27 1.55 -19.82
C GLU A 38 6.61 0.23 -19.39
N ILE A 39 7.02 -0.89 -19.97
CA ILE A 39 6.44 -2.22 -19.72
C ILE A 39 6.35 -2.57 -18.22
N TYR A 40 7.37 -2.22 -17.44
CA TYR A 40 7.38 -2.45 -15.99
C TYR A 40 6.49 -1.48 -15.21
N ALA A 41 6.00 -0.42 -15.84
CA ALA A 41 5.13 0.60 -15.25
C ALA A 41 3.68 0.52 -15.74
N LEU A 42 3.36 -0.34 -16.73
CA LEU A 42 2.02 -0.46 -17.32
C LEU A 42 0.92 -0.75 -16.29
N PHE A 43 1.24 -1.43 -15.20
CA PHE A 43 0.27 -1.78 -14.15
C PHE A 43 0.15 -0.71 -13.05
N GLY A 44 0.97 0.35 -13.12
CA GLY A 44 1.09 1.30 -12.04
C GLY A 44 1.88 0.74 -10.85
N HIS A 45 1.73 1.37 -9.68
CA HIS A 45 2.48 0.99 -8.49
C HIS A 45 1.69 1.24 -7.21
N THR A 46 2.01 0.48 -6.17
CA THR A 46 1.46 0.68 -4.82
C THR A 46 2.60 0.85 -3.81
N ALA A 47 2.47 1.86 -2.94
CA ALA A 47 3.39 2.11 -1.85
C ALA A 47 2.64 2.47 -0.56
N LEU A 48 3.35 2.50 0.57
CA LEU A 48 2.82 2.94 1.86
C LEU A 48 3.56 4.18 2.33
N ARG A 49 2.84 5.27 2.62
CA ARG A 49 3.39 6.47 3.23
C ARG A 49 3.12 6.46 4.73
N TYR A 50 4.16 6.69 5.51
CA TYR A 50 4.11 6.86 6.95
C TYR A 50 4.61 8.26 7.30
N GLU A 51 3.74 9.09 7.85
CA GLU A 51 4.00 10.46 8.25
C GLU A 51 3.85 10.58 9.78
N ASP A 52 4.87 11.09 10.45
CA ASP A 52 4.86 11.42 11.87
C ASP A 52 5.31 12.87 12.05
N THR A 53 4.34 13.78 12.21
CA THR A 53 4.61 15.21 12.29
C THR A 53 5.33 15.61 13.56
N ALA A 54 5.17 14.85 14.66
CA ALA A 54 5.88 15.10 15.91
C ALA A 54 7.38 14.82 15.80
N ARG A 55 7.77 13.89 14.90
CA ARG A 55 9.16 13.52 14.67
C ARG A 55 9.78 14.14 13.41
N GLY A 56 8.97 14.83 12.59
CA GLY A 56 9.39 15.33 11.28
C GLY A 56 9.72 14.21 10.30
N GLU A 57 9.09 13.05 10.45
CA GLU A 57 9.28 11.87 9.60
C GLU A 57 8.19 11.81 8.54
N ASP A 58 8.59 11.60 7.29
CA ASP A 58 7.67 11.44 6.16
C ASP A 58 8.32 10.52 5.14
N TRP A 59 8.00 9.23 5.25
CA TRP A 59 8.64 8.15 4.52
C TRP A 59 7.66 7.38 3.66
N VAL A 60 8.13 6.97 2.48
CA VAL A 60 7.40 6.09 1.58
C VAL A 60 8.15 4.76 1.47
N PHE A 61 7.43 3.69 1.76
CA PHE A 61 7.89 2.32 1.69
C PHE A 61 7.41 1.71 0.37
N ASN A 62 8.38 1.39 -0.50
CA ASN A 62 8.15 0.89 -1.84
C ASN A 62 8.56 -0.59 -1.93
N TYR A 63 7.59 -1.50 -1.97
CA TYR A 63 7.86 -2.89 -2.33
C TYR A 63 8.06 -2.98 -3.85
N GLY A 64 8.86 -3.95 -4.30
CA GLY A 64 9.04 -4.17 -5.74
C GLY A 64 10.18 -3.34 -6.37
N MET A 65 11.09 -2.82 -5.56
CA MET A 65 12.33 -2.24 -6.09
C MET A 65 13.22 -3.33 -6.66
N PHE A 66 13.73 -3.13 -7.86
CA PHE A 66 14.60 -4.09 -8.56
C PHE A 66 15.71 -3.39 -9.32
N SER A 67 16.72 -4.15 -9.75
CA SER A 67 17.83 -3.65 -10.52
C SER A 67 17.99 -4.44 -11.81
N PHE A 68 17.96 -3.75 -12.94
CA PHE A 68 18.29 -4.33 -14.25
C PHE A 68 19.74 -4.84 -14.36
N ASN A 69 20.64 -4.39 -13.47
CA ASN A 69 22.03 -4.83 -13.41
C ASN A 69 22.21 -6.27 -12.89
N THR A 70 21.11 -6.93 -12.48
CA THR A 70 21.13 -8.33 -12.10
C THR A 70 21.47 -9.19 -13.31
N PRO A 71 22.52 -10.05 -13.26
CA PRO A 71 22.87 -10.90 -14.39
C PRO A 71 21.70 -11.74 -14.89
N ARG A 72 21.50 -11.77 -16.20
CA ARG A 72 20.39 -12.49 -16.86
C ARG A 72 19.01 -12.08 -16.36
N PHE A 73 18.80 -10.80 -16.02
CA PHE A 73 17.55 -10.28 -15.42
C PHE A 73 16.30 -10.76 -16.18
N ILE A 74 16.23 -10.56 -17.51
CA ILE A 74 15.06 -10.94 -18.32
C ILE A 74 14.77 -12.45 -18.23
N TYR A 75 15.79 -13.29 -18.35
CA TYR A 75 15.64 -14.74 -18.24
C TYR A 75 15.13 -15.16 -16.87
N ARG A 76 15.68 -14.59 -15.80
CA ARG A 76 15.24 -14.81 -14.42
C ARG A 76 13.82 -14.30 -14.18
N PHE A 77 13.49 -13.15 -14.76
CA PHE A 77 12.14 -12.57 -14.66
C PHE A 77 11.10 -13.51 -15.27
N VAL A 78 11.31 -13.97 -16.51
CA VAL A 78 10.41 -14.94 -17.19
C VAL A 78 10.25 -16.24 -16.38
N LYS A 79 11.32 -16.69 -15.72
CA LYS A 79 11.29 -17.88 -14.84
C LYS A 79 10.67 -17.62 -13.46
N GLY A 80 10.30 -16.39 -13.11
CA GLY A 80 9.89 -16.05 -11.75
C GLY A 80 11.02 -16.18 -10.71
N GLU A 81 12.28 -16.04 -11.12
CA GLU A 81 13.47 -16.19 -10.27
C GLU A 81 14.10 -14.82 -9.91
N THR A 82 13.41 -13.71 -10.14
CA THR A 82 13.89 -12.38 -9.77
C THR A 82 13.61 -12.06 -8.32
N ASP A 83 14.61 -11.53 -7.64
CA ASP A 83 14.50 -11.01 -6.29
C ASP A 83 14.30 -9.50 -6.36
N TYR A 84 13.35 -9.03 -5.59
CA TYR A 84 13.00 -7.62 -5.44
C TYR A 84 13.23 -7.22 -3.99
N GLU A 85 13.28 -5.92 -3.72
CA GLU A 85 13.48 -5.45 -2.35
C GLU A 85 12.50 -4.34 -1.96
N LEU A 86 12.34 -4.18 -0.65
CA LEU A 86 11.67 -3.02 -0.06
C LEU A 86 12.64 -1.84 -0.06
N GLY A 87 12.32 -0.82 -0.83
CA GLY A 87 13.00 0.48 -0.80
C GLY A 87 12.26 1.47 0.11
N VAL A 88 13.01 2.42 0.69
CA VAL A 88 12.44 3.50 1.50
C VAL A 88 12.98 4.83 0.99
N THR A 89 12.10 5.79 0.79
CA THR A 89 12.46 7.14 0.35
C THR A 89 11.67 8.20 1.10
N ARG A 90 12.15 9.42 1.17
CA ARG A 90 11.37 10.55 1.69
C ARG A 90 10.25 10.93 0.72
N TYR A 91 9.08 11.29 1.26
CA TYR A 91 7.91 11.61 0.46
C TYR A 91 8.14 12.70 -0.60
N PRO A 92 8.85 13.82 -0.36
CA PRO A 92 9.08 14.82 -1.41
C PRO A 92 9.83 14.28 -2.64
N TYR A 93 10.76 13.34 -2.44
CA TYR A 93 11.46 12.69 -3.57
C TYR A 93 10.56 11.72 -4.32
N PHE A 94 9.71 10.99 -3.59
CA PHE A 94 8.71 10.13 -4.21
C PHE A 94 7.74 10.95 -5.06
N GLU A 95 7.11 11.97 -4.49
CA GLU A 95 6.17 12.87 -5.17
C GLU A 95 6.81 13.52 -6.41
N GLY A 96 8.00 14.13 -6.25
CA GLY A 96 8.74 14.75 -7.34
C GLY A 96 9.08 13.78 -8.47
N SER A 97 9.42 12.52 -8.14
CA SER A 97 9.74 11.51 -9.16
C SER A 97 8.53 11.13 -10.02
N TYR A 98 7.34 11.06 -9.44
CA TYR A 98 6.09 10.79 -10.19
C TYR A 98 5.61 12.00 -10.97
N ALA A 99 5.74 13.21 -10.41
CA ALA A 99 5.47 14.45 -11.13
C ALA A 99 6.35 14.58 -12.38
N MET A 100 7.66 14.31 -12.27
CA MET A 100 8.58 14.34 -13.41
C MET A 100 8.30 13.27 -14.47
N ARG A 101 7.71 12.13 -14.08
CA ARG A 101 7.30 11.07 -15.01
C ARG A 101 5.95 11.34 -15.67
N GLY A 102 5.23 12.40 -15.30
CA GLY A 102 3.88 12.63 -15.77
C GLY A 102 2.88 11.58 -15.27
N SER A 103 3.09 10.98 -14.09
CA SER A 103 2.24 9.93 -13.54
C SER A 103 1.51 10.40 -12.30
N SER A 104 0.17 10.38 -12.36
CA SER A 104 -0.69 10.77 -11.23
C SER A 104 -0.53 9.83 -10.04
N VAL A 105 -0.67 10.39 -8.82
CA VAL A 105 -0.61 9.62 -7.58
C VAL A 105 -1.83 9.89 -6.71
N TYR A 106 -2.52 8.83 -6.33
CA TYR A 106 -3.67 8.82 -5.43
C TYR A 106 -3.22 8.43 -4.03
N GLN A 107 -3.65 9.18 -3.05
CA GLN A 107 -3.38 8.93 -1.64
C GLN A 107 -4.69 8.62 -0.92
N GLN A 108 -4.77 7.44 -0.30
CA GLN A 108 -5.86 7.01 0.56
C GLN A 108 -5.37 6.95 2.01
N THR A 109 -5.85 7.85 2.87
CA THR A 109 -5.51 7.87 4.29
C THR A 109 -6.26 6.75 5.00
N LEU A 110 -5.52 5.86 5.69
CA LEU A 110 -6.06 4.72 6.41
C LEU A 110 -6.66 5.12 7.76
N ASN A 111 -7.80 4.52 8.10
CA ASN A 111 -8.50 4.70 9.38
C ASN A 111 -7.95 3.74 10.44
N LEU A 112 -6.72 3.96 10.85
CA LEU A 112 -6.03 3.14 11.84
C LEU A 112 -6.03 3.81 13.22
N THR A 113 -6.16 3.02 14.28
CA THR A 113 -5.91 3.46 15.65
C THR A 113 -4.43 3.75 15.88
N ILE A 114 -4.08 4.44 16.95
CA ILE A 114 -2.68 4.73 17.31
C ILE A 114 -1.89 3.42 17.47
N SER A 115 -2.47 2.40 18.11
CA SER A 115 -1.82 1.10 18.30
C SER A 115 -1.57 0.38 16.97
N GLU A 116 -2.52 0.43 16.04
CA GLU A 116 -2.39 -0.13 14.69
C GLU A 116 -1.33 0.59 13.87
N LYS A 117 -1.26 1.94 13.93
CA LYS A 117 -0.22 2.74 13.28
C LYS A 117 1.17 2.39 13.79
N GLN A 118 1.33 2.25 15.12
CA GLN A 118 2.58 1.83 15.73
C GLN A 118 2.96 0.39 15.38
N LYS A 119 1.98 -0.51 15.30
CA LYS A 119 2.20 -1.89 14.87
C LYS A 119 2.63 -1.95 13.40
N LEU A 120 1.98 -1.16 12.52
CA LEU A 120 2.37 -1.06 11.12
C LEU A 120 3.81 -0.54 10.97
N ARG A 121 4.20 0.48 11.72
CA ARG A 121 5.57 0.98 11.73
C ARG A 121 6.56 -0.14 12.07
N ARG A 122 6.33 -0.88 13.15
CA ARG A 122 7.21 -2.01 13.53
C ARG A 122 7.32 -3.06 12.45
N LEU A 123 6.20 -3.40 11.79
CA LEU A 123 6.19 -4.36 10.67
C LEU A 123 6.98 -3.85 9.46
N LEU A 124 6.88 -2.55 9.15
CA LEU A 124 7.65 -1.93 8.06
C LEU A 124 9.15 -1.90 8.37
N GLU A 125 9.51 -1.50 9.59
CA GLU A 125 10.90 -1.50 10.07
C GLU A 125 11.51 -2.92 10.06
N GLU A 126 10.75 -3.93 10.50
CA GLU A 126 11.17 -5.33 10.45
C GLU A 126 11.39 -5.80 9.00
N ASN A 127 10.46 -5.46 8.08
CA ASN A 127 10.60 -5.81 6.66
C ASN A 127 11.78 -5.09 5.99
N TYR A 128 12.16 -3.92 6.47
CA TYR A 128 13.28 -3.16 5.92
C TYR A 128 14.65 -3.65 6.40
N LEU A 129 14.72 -4.51 7.42
CA LEU A 129 15.99 -5.09 7.86
C LEU A 129 16.69 -5.81 6.69
N PRO A 130 18.03 -5.73 6.56
CA PRO A 130 18.79 -6.35 5.46
C PRO A 130 18.45 -7.81 5.20
N LYS A 131 18.16 -8.59 6.25
CA LYS A 131 17.79 -10.00 6.16
C LYS A 131 16.37 -10.27 5.65
N ASN A 132 15.47 -9.26 5.67
CA ASN A 132 14.04 -9.42 5.35
C ASN A 132 13.62 -8.62 4.11
N ARG A 133 14.37 -7.57 3.73
CA ARG A 133 13.93 -6.65 2.69
C ARG A 133 13.95 -7.23 1.29
N VAL A 134 14.77 -8.24 1.04
CA VAL A 134 14.86 -8.94 -0.25
C VAL A 134 13.89 -10.11 -0.25
N TYR A 135 13.10 -10.24 -1.32
CA TYR A 135 12.11 -11.29 -1.44
C TYR A 135 11.96 -11.76 -2.88
N ARG A 136 11.49 -13.01 -3.05
CA ARG A 136 11.14 -13.57 -4.36
C ARG A 136 9.85 -12.93 -4.85
N TYR A 137 9.94 -12.18 -5.93
CA TYR A 137 8.80 -11.54 -6.53
C TYR A 137 7.88 -12.53 -7.25
N ASN A 138 6.59 -12.37 -7.07
CA ASN A 138 5.57 -13.05 -7.86
C ASN A 138 4.53 -12.03 -8.32
N PHE A 139 4.35 -11.92 -9.63
CA PHE A 139 3.53 -10.88 -10.24
C PHE A 139 2.08 -10.87 -9.72
N PHE A 140 1.48 -12.02 -9.48
CA PHE A 140 0.10 -12.11 -9.01
C PHE A 140 -0.03 -12.23 -7.48
N TYR A 141 0.93 -12.86 -6.81
CA TYR A 141 0.75 -13.28 -5.42
C TYR A 141 1.68 -12.59 -4.42
N ASP A 142 2.82 -12.04 -4.87
CA ASP A 142 3.80 -11.41 -3.99
C ASP A 142 4.48 -10.21 -4.67
N ASN A 143 3.71 -9.14 -4.87
CA ASN A 143 4.12 -7.90 -5.55
C ASN A 143 3.97 -6.67 -4.64
N CYS A 144 4.20 -5.48 -5.18
CA CYS A 144 4.10 -4.22 -4.43
C CYS A 144 2.72 -4.02 -3.79
N THR A 145 1.65 -4.41 -4.47
CA THR A 145 0.27 -4.22 -4.03
C THR A 145 -0.14 -5.26 -2.99
N THR A 146 0.12 -6.54 -3.26
CA THR A 146 -0.25 -7.62 -2.33
C THR A 146 0.51 -7.49 -1.00
N ARG A 147 1.80 -7.09 -1.03
CA ARG A 147 2.58 -6.84 0.18
C ARG A 147 2.05 -5.65 0.98
N ALA A 148 1.70 -4.55 0.32
CA ALA A 148 1.09 -3.40 0.97
C ALA A 148 -0.26 -3.78 1.62
N ARG A 149 -1.13 -4.51 0.90
CA ARG A 149 -2.39 -5.04 1.43
C ARG A 149 -2.16 -5.91 2.67
N ASP A 150 -1.29 -6.89 2.56
CA ASP A 150 -1.08 -7.89 3.61
C ASP A 150 -0.48 -7.28 4.88
N ILE A 151 0.36 -6.25 4.77
CA ILE A 151 0.91 -5.55 5.94
C ILE A 151 -0.14 -4.65 6.60
N ILE A 152 -1.04 -4.03 5.82
CA ILE A 152 -2.21 -3.30 6.34
C ILE A 152 -3.09 -4.26 7.13
N GLU A 153 -3.47 -5.40 6.56
CA GLU A 153 -4.29 -6.39 7.24
C GLU A 153 -3.64 -6.92 8.52
N LYS A 154 -2.31 -7.16 8.51
CA LYS A 154 -1.56 -7.60 9.69
C LYS A 154 -1.53 -6.58 10.82
N CYS A 155 -1.53 -5.29 10.51
CA CYS A 155 -1.47 -4.27 11.57
C CYS A 155 -2.82 -4.04 12.25
N ILE A 156 -3.92 -4.29 11.56
CA ILE A 156 -5.28 -4.04 12.04
C ILE A 156 -5.66 -5.02 13.14
N GLU A 157 -6.33 -4.49 14.16
CA GLU A 157 -7.02 -5.27 15.17
C GLU A 157 -8.40 -5.64 14.62
N GLY A 158 -8.68 -6.94 14.48
CA GLY A 158 -9.90 -7.43 13.85
C GLY A 158 -9.67 -7.90 12.41
N LYS A 159 -10.66 -7.65 11.54
CA LYS A 159 -10.66 -8.14 10.15
C LYS A 159 -11.00 -7.02 9.17
N VAL A 160 -10.26 -6.94 8.07
CA VAL A 160 -10.65 -6.15 6.91
C VAL A 160 -11.63 -6.95 6.05
N VAL A 161 -12.78 -6.35 5.75
CA VAL A 161 -13.81 -6.94 4.91
C VAL A 161 -13.89 -6.12 3.61
N TYR A 162 -13.57 -6.76 2.51
CA TYR A 162 -13.69 -6.20 1.17
C TYR A 162 -15.05 -6.56 0.57
N SER A 163 -15.65 -5.61 -0.13
CA SER A 163 -16.89 -5.87 -0.85
C SER A 163 -16.63 -6.77 -2.05
N GLU A 164 -17.45 -7.80 -2.23
CA GLU A 164 -17.36 -8.66 -3.42
C GLU A 164 -17.61 -7.86 -4.70
N GLY A 165 -16.70 -7.99 -5.65
CA GLY A 165 -16.84 -7.44 -6.98
C GLY A 165 -17.95 -8.17 -7.75
N LYS A 166 -18.66 -7.46 -8.65
CA LYS A 166 -19.68 -8.06 -9.50
C LYS A 166 -19.10 -8.88 -10.66
N GLU A 167 -17.88 -8.56 -11.09
CA GLU A 167 -17.25 -9.13 -12.26
C GLU A 167 -16.35 -10.31 -11.88
N ARG A 168 -16.55 -11.42 -12.59
CA ARG A 168 -15.72 -12.62 -12.47
C ARG A 168 -14.58 -12.56 -13.48
N LEU A 169 -13.58 -11.69 -13.17
CA LEU A 169 -12.40 -11.55 -14.01
C LEU A 169 -11.37 -12.64 -13.68
N SER A 170 -10.59 -13.00 -14.66
CA SER A 170 -9.35 -13.77 -14.49
C SER A 170 -8.15 -12.84 -14.33
N PHE A 171 -6.98 -13.38 -14.00
CA PHE A 171 -5.74 -12.60 -14.01
C PHE A 171 -5.44 -12.06 -15.41
N ARG A 172 -5.66 -12.87 -16.46
CA ARG A 172 -5.43 -12.47 -17.85
C ARG A 172 -6.36 -11.33 -18.27
N ASP A 173 -7.64 -11.37 -17.89
CA ASP A 173 -8.57 -10.29 -18.19
C ASP A 173 -8.09 -8.95 -17.62
N ILE A 174 -7.56 -8.97 -16.40
CA ILE A 174 -7.00 -7.77 -15.76
C ILE A 174 -5.72 -7.34 -16.47
N VAL A 175 -4.82 -8.25 -16.80
CA VAL A 175 -3.60 -7.95 -17.56
C VAL A 175 -3.93 -7.24 -18.88
N HIS A 176 -4.88 -7.77 -19.66
CA HIS A 176 -5.29 -7.19 -20.93
C HIS A 176 -5.90 -5.78 -20.81
N GLN A 177 -6.51 -5.44 -19.66
CA GLN A 177 -6.97 -4.06 -19.44
C GLN A 177 -5.81 -3.05 -19.36
N TYR A 178 -4.67 -3.46 -18.80
CA TYR A 178 -3.49 -2.61 -18.67
C TYR A 178 -2.55 -2.63 -19.87
N THR A 179 -2.62 -3.68 -20.69
CA THR A 179 -1.78 -3.80 -21.89
C THR A 179 -2.48 -3.31 -23.18
N LYS A 180 -3.71 -2.82 -23.04
CA LYS A 180 -4.46 -2.27 -24.17
C LYS A 180 -3.67 -1.17 -24.90
N GLY A 181 -3.43 -1.35 -26.21
CA GLY A 181 -2.60 -0.46 -27.02
C GLY A 181 -1.10 -0.79 -26.97
N HIS A 182 -0.72 -1.90 -26.31
CA HIS A 182 0.63 -2.44 -26.21
C HIS A 182 0.63 -3.91 -26.64
N GLU A 183 0.22 -4.20 -27.87
CA GLU A 183 -0.08 -5.56 -28.36
C GLU A 183 1.13 -6.49 -28.33
N TRP A 184 2.35 -5.97 -28.55
CA TRP A 184 3.59 -6.76 -28.47
C TRP A 184 3.95 -7.12 -27.03
N ASP A 185 3.74 -6.19 -26.08
CA ASP A 185 3.96 -6.45 -24.66
C ASP A 185 2.94 -7.45 -24.15
N GLU A 186 1.66 -7.31 -24.56
CA GLU A 186 0.57 -8.24 -24.25
C GLU A 186 0.90 -9.65 -24.73
N LEU A 187 1.27 -9.80 -26.00
CA LEU A 187 1.68 -11.09 -26.57
C LEU A 187 2.83 -11.71 -25.76
N GLY A 188 3.85 -10.91 -25.43
CA GLY A 188 5.00 -11.38 -24.64
C GLY A 188 4.61 -11.84 -23.24
N ILE A 189 3.73 -11.11 -22.57
CA ILE A 189 3.18 -11.48 -21.27
C ILE A 189 2.35 -12.75 -21.38
N ASP A 190 1.46 -12.84 -22.37
CA ASP A 190 0.59 -13.99 -22.58
C ASP A 190 1.35 -15.29 -22.83
N MET A 191 2.47 -15.23 -23.52
CA MET A 191 3.35 -16.38 -23.72
C MET A 191 3.98 -16.89 -22.40
N CYS A 192 4.12 -16.00 -21.40
CA CYS A 192 4.65 -16.35 -20.08
C CYS A 192 3.57 -16.82 -19.10
N LEU A 193 2.29 -16.50 -19.35
CA LEU A 193 1.18 -16.87 -18.49
C LEU A 193 0.69 -18.30 -18.80
N GLY A 194 0.58 -19.13 -17.75
CA GLY A 194 -0.05 -20.44 -17.85
C GLY A 194 -1.58 -20.37 -17.78
N SER A 195 -2.25 -21.48 -18.01
CA SER A 195 -3.72 -21.63 -18.00
C SER A 195 -4.37 -21.29 -16.65
N GLU A 196 -3.60 -21.25 -15.55
CA GLU A 196 -4.11 -20.78 -14.27
C GLU A 196 -4.52 -19.30 -14.30
N ALA A 197 -3.92 -18.50 -15.18
CA ALA A 197 -4.27 -17.10 -15.37
C ALA A 197 -5.65 -16.88 -16.01
N ASP A 198 -6.24 -17.92 -16.60
CA ASP A 198 -7.54 -17.88 -17.27
C ASP A 198 -8.72 -18.17 -16.32
N LYS A 199 -8.43 -18.65 -15.11
CA LYS A 199 -9.45 -18.99 -14.12
C LYS A 199 -10.03 -17.74 -13.46
N PRO A 200 -11.36 -17.69 -13.24
CA PRO A 200 -11.98 -16.61 -12.48
C PRO A 200 -11.37 -16.50 -11.07
N ILE A 201 -11.11 -15.27 -10.64
CA ILE A 201 -10.51 -14.95 -9.36
C ILE A 201 -11.45 -14.10 -8.50
N ASP A 202 -11.30 -14.22 -7.17
CA ASP A 202 -12.01 -13.42 -6.19
C ASP A 202 -11.48 -11.97 -6.10
N THR A 203 -12.22 -11.10 -5.43
CA THR A 203 -11.83 -9.70 -5.23
C THR A 203 -10.46 -9.56 -4.58
N ARG A 204 -10.12 -10.47 -3.63
CA ARG A 204 -8.81 -10.43 -2.96
C ARG A 204 -7.65 -10.68 -3.93
N LYS A 205 -7.81 -11.61 -4.87
CA LYS A 205 -6.80 -11.88 -5.90
C LYS A 205 -6.74 -10.77 -6.93
N GLN A 206 -7.88 -10.14 -7.31
CA GLN A 206 -7.90 -8.98 -8.21
C GLN A 206 -7.06 -7.81 -7.67
N MET A 207 -6.94 -7.67 -6.34
CA MET A 207 -6.09 -6.67 -5.68
C MET A 207 -4.57 -6.87 -5.90
N PHE A 208 -4.14 -7.77 -6.78
CA PHE A 208 -2.74 -7.75 -7.23
C PHE A 208 -2.44 -6.50 -8.06
N ALA A 209 -3.43 -5.96 -8.74
CA ALA A 209 -3.32 -4.76 -9.54
C ALA A 209 -3.61 -3.50 -8.69
N PRO A 210 -2.79 -2.44 -8.79
CA PRO A 210 -2.87 -1.26 -7.93
C PRO A 210 -4.23 -0.57 -7.90
N PHE A 211 -4.87 -0.38 -9.05
CA PHE A 211 -6.17 0.29 -9.12
C PHE A 211 -7.33 -0.60 -8.64
N TYR A 212 -7.20 -1.91 -8.74
CA TYR A 212 -8.15 -2.83 -8.10
C TYR A 212 -8.03 -2.77 -6.57
N MET A 213 -6.81 -2.64 -6.04
CA MET A 213 -6.60 -2.41 -4.61
C MET A 213 -7.14 -1.05 -4.16
N LEU A 214 -6.92 0.03 -4.93
CA LEU A 214 -7.47 1.36 -4.66
C LEU A 214 -8.99 1.30 -4.48
N GLU A 215 -9.69 0.71 -5.45
CA GLU A 215 -11.15 0.63 -5.44
C GLU A 215 -11.70 -0.33 -4.36
N ALA A 216 -11.00 -1.45 -4.11
CA ALA A 216 -11.37 -2.36 -3.06
C ALA A 216 -11.19 -1.74 -1.66
N ALA A 217 -10.07 -1.04 -1.43
CA ALA A 217 -9.77 -0.37 -0.16
C ALA A 217 -10.79 0.73 0.15
N LYS A 218 -11.20 1.51 -0.86
CA LYS A 218 -12.20 2.58 -0.73
C LYS A 218 -13.55 2.08 -0.19
N LYS A 219 -13.93 0.85 -0.53
CA LYS A 219 -15.21 0.22 -0.14
C LYS A 219 -15.06 -0.72 1.07
N ALA A 220 -13.83 -0.96 1.52
CA ALA A 220 -13.54 -1.89 2.60
C ALA A 220 -13.89 -1.32 3.97
N THR A 221 -14.22 -2.23 4.89
CA THR A 221 -14.48 -1.92 6.29
C THR A 221 -13.57 -2.72 7.21
N ILE A 222 -13.31 -2.18 8.38
CA ILE A 222 -12.61 -2.85 9.48
C ILE A 222 -13.68 -3.27 10.50
N VAL A 223 -13.69 -4.56 10.86
CA VAL A 223 -14.63 -5.15 11.82
C VAL A 223 -13.84 -5.60 13.04
N VAL A 224 -14.20 -5.06 14.22
CA VAL A 224 -13.61 -5.40 15.52
C VAL A 224 -14.75 -5.69 16.51
N GLY A 225 -15.01 -6.95 16.79
CA GLY A 225 -16.23 -7.35 17.53
C GLY A 225 -17.48 -6.83 16.84
N ASP A 226 -18.29 -6.04 17.54
CA ASP A 226 -19.52 -5.42 17.01
C ASP A 226 -19.27 -4.05 16.34
N SER A 227 -18.06 -3.55 16.37
CA SER A 227 -17.70 -2.25 15.78
C SER A 227 -17.29 -2.39 14.33
N VAL A 228 -17.83 -1.51 13.48
CA VAL A 228 -17.51 -1.44 12.05
C VAL A 228 -17.10 -0.01 11.71
N ARG A 229 -15.96 0.14 11.03
CA ARG A 229 -15.47 1.45 10.54
C ARG A 229 -14.93 1.33 9.12
N PRO A 230 -14.97 2.39 8.31
CA PRO A 230 -14.37 2.35 6.96
C PRO A 230 -12.85 2.17 7.07
N LEU A 231 -12.24 1.48 6.10
CA LEU A 231 -10.78 1.33 6.00
C LEU A 231 -10.11 2.65 5.61
N ILE A 232 -10.75 3.42 4.74
CA ILE A 232 -10.24 4.70 4.22
C ILE A 232 -11.01 5.88 4.83
N LEU A 233 -10.28 6.87 5.36
CA LEU A 233 -10.85 8.12 5.86
C LEU A 233 -11.06 9.14 4.75
N HIS A 234 -10.04 9.34 3.94
CA HIS A 234 -10.11 10.25 2.80
C HIS A 234 -9.22 9.78 1.65
N GLU A 235 -9.60 10.20 0.44
CA GLU A 235 -8.85 10.01 -0.79
C GLU A 235 -8.58 11.37 -1.42
N LYS A 236 -7.36 11.55 -1.93
CA LYS A 236 -6.99 12.73 -2.73
C LYS A 236 -5.95 12.36 -3.78
N LYS A 237 -5.92 13.09 -4.87
CA LYS A 237 -4.84 13.06 -5.84
C LYS A 237 -3.73 14.01 -5.34
N VAL A 238 -2.53 13.52 -5.11
CA VAL A 238 -1.39 14.30 -4.59
C VAL A 238 -0.44 14.72 -5.71
N VAL A 239 -0.35 13.93 -6.76
CA VAL A 239 0.22 14.32 -8.04
C VAL A 239 -0.92 14.21 -9.04
N ASP A 240 -1.27 15.30 -9.67
CA ASP A 240 -2.31 15.39 -10.69
C ASP A 240 -1.68 15.81 -12.01
N VAL A 241 -1.65 14.88 -12.95
CA VAL A 241 -1.12 15.10 -14.30
C VAL A 241 -2.24 14.83 -15.28
N GLU A 242 -2.54 15.81 -16.11
CA GLU A 242 -3.49 15.65 -17.20
C GLU A 242 -2.90 14.72 -18.26
N PRO A 243 -3.71 13.82 -18.86
CA PRO A 243 -3.24 12.84 -19.85
C PRO A 243 -2.58 13.45 -21.10
N GLU A 244 -2.79 14.74 -21.38
CA GLU A 244 -2.24 15.45 -22.54
C GLU A 244 -0.78 15.87 -22.36
N ASP A 245 -0.25 15.87 -21.13
CA ASP A 245 1.13 16.30 -20.83
C ASP A 245 2.16 15.19 -21.05
N VAL A 246 1.73 13.99 -21.43
CA VAL A 246 2.62 12.84 -21.73
C VAL A 246 2.77 12.72 -23.25
N ARG A 247 3.61 13.58 -23.84
CA ARG A 247 4.08 13.45 -25.23
C ARG A 247 5.57 13.10 -25.29
#